data_d8c35efffd6095b8383b6296d30c00f9
#
_entry.id   d8c35efffd6095b8383b6296d30c00f9
#
_cell.length_a   1.000
_cell.length_b   1.000
_cell.length_c   1.000
_cell.angle_alpha   90.00
_cell.angle_beta   90.00
_cell.angle_gamma   90.00
#
_symmetry.space_group_name_H-M   'P 1'
#
loop_
_entity.id
_entity.type
_entity.pdbx_description
1 polymer ?
#
loop_
_entity_poly.entity_id
_entity_poly.type
_entity_poly.pdbx_seq_one_letter_code
_entity_poly.pdbx_strand_id
1 'polypeptide(L)'
;MEELIVGNVTQIKGTTVRAKINHDFFQSTYFHKGKILRGISINEFVLIKKGYHDIVGKIIGEEIVENINIRSDEIEQKKYDRFVELNILGYFFESSFYSGIKFLPMINDSLHLISDEKISEIYKFSKNTKAPLINIGKSMLEELPINIPINGIFNSHIGIFGNTGSGKSNTLAKLYHSLINLITTKERVISKSS
;
A
#
# COMPACT_ATOMS: atom_id res chain seq x y z
N MET A 1 -5.31 -3.80 16.23
CA MET A 1 -3.85 -4.02 16.29
C MET A 1 -3.22 -2.65 16.44
N GLU A 2 -2.38 -2.45 17.45
CA GLU A 2 -1.72 -1.16 17.67
C GLU A 2 -0.67 -0.97 16.60
N GLU A 3 -0.88 -0.01 15.72
CA GLU A 3 0.02 0.30 14.60
C GLU A 3 1.24 1.06 15.14
N LEU A 4 2.44 0.68 14.71
CA LEU A 4 3.68 1.29 15.15
C LEU A 4 3.84 2.71 14.60
N ILE A 5 4.07 3.66 15.50
CA ILE A 5 4.40 5.05 15.14
C ILE A 5 5.86 5.09 14.70
N VAL A 6 6.08 5.43 13.44
CA VAL A 6 7.40 5.43 12.82
C VAL A 6 7.94 6.83 12.54
N GLY A 7 7.12 7.85 12.69
CA GLY A 7 7.51 9.23 12.45
C GLY A 7 6.36 10.21 12.55
N ASN A 8 6.59 11.45 12.13
CA ASN A 8 5.62 12.52 12.13
C ASN A 8 5.72 13.38 10.87
N VAL A 9 4.59 13.92 10.44
CA VAL A 9 4.50 14.87 9.32
C VAL A 9 5.21 16.17 9.68
N THR A 10 6.13 16.63 8.81
CA THR A 10 6.90 17.87 9.00
C THR A 10 6.57 18.95 7.99
N GLN A 11 6.10 18.59 6.79
CA GLN A 11 5.76 19.56 5.74
C GLN A 11 4.64 18.99 4.84
N ILE A 12 3.82 19.89 4.31
CA ILE A 12 2.75 19.56 3.36
C ILE A 12 2.82 20.55 2.21
N LYS A 13 2.89 20.04 0.97
CA LYS A 13 2.84 20.83 -0.26
C LYS A 13 1.79 20.21 -1.20
N GLY A 14 0.59 20.78 -1.23
CA GLY A 14 -0.51 20.20 -1.99
C GLY A 14 -0.82 18.77 -1.54
N THR A 15 -0.59 17.79 -2.40
CA THR A 15 -0.81 16.36 -2.13
C THR A 15 0.45 15.61 -1.71
N THR A 16 1.59 16.29 -1.74
CA THR A 16 2.88 15.74 -1.30
C THR A 16 3.11 16.10 0.17
N VAL A 17 3.47 15.11 0.94
CA VAL A 17 3.72 15.21 2.38
C VAL A 17 5.13 14.79 2.67
N ARG A 18 5.85 15.55 3.48
CA ARG A 18 7.16 15.17 4.01
C ARG A 18 7.01 14.78 5.47
N ALA A 19 7.59 13.66 5.85
CA ALA A 19 7.59 13.17 7.22
C ALA A 19 9.00 12.85 7.68
N LYS A 20 9.27 13.12 8.96
CA LYS A 20 10.51 12.73 9.64
C LYS A 20 10.33 11.37 10.26
N ILE A 21 11.28 10.47 10.03
CA ILE A 21 11.29 9.12 10.57
C ILE A 21 12.03 9.09 11.89
N ASN A 22 11.48 8.40 12.87
CA ASN A 22 12.11 8.19 14.17
C ASN A 22 13.37 7.32 14.02
N HIS A 23 14.42 7.59 14.79
CA HIS A 23 15.72 6.90 14.68
C HIS A 23 15.61 5.37 14.85
N ASP A 24 14.67 4.88 15.66
CA ASP A 24 14.44 3.45 15.88
C ASP A 24 13.93 2.73 14.62
N PHE A 25 13.53 3.49 13.59
CA PHE A 25 12.95 2.97 12.35
C PHE A 25 13.81 3.24 11.10
N PHE A 26 15.14 3.14 11.24
CA PHE A 26 16.09 3.26 10.11
C PHE A 26 16.43 1.91 9.47
N GLN A 27 15.97 0.82 10.04
CA GLN A 27 16.22 -0.54 9.53
C GLN A 27 15.21 -0.94 8.46
N SER A 28 15.60 -1.87 7.60
CA SER A 28 14.74 -2.40 6.53
C SER A 28 13.69 -3.40 7.03
N THR A 29 13.83 -3.90 8.25
CA THR A 29 12.96 -4.94 8.81
C THR A 29 12.88 -4.80 10.33
N TYR A 30 11.68 -4.99 10.88
CA TYR A 30 11.40 -4.89 12.31
C TYR A 30 10.70 -6.13 12.83
N PHE A 31 11.05 -6.51 14.05
CA PHE A 31 10.35 -7.55 14.80
C PHE A 31 9.36 -6.90 15.76
N HIS A 32 8.06 -7.15 15.57
CA HIS A 32 7.04 -6.64 16.48
C HIS A 32 5.97 -7.69 16.76
N LYS A 33 5.77 -8.01 18.04
CA LYS A 33 4.75 -8.99 18.52
C LYS A 33 4.79 -10.33 17.74
N GLY A 34 6.00 -10.84 17.49
CA GLY A 34 6.20 -12.12 16.80
C GLY A 34 6.01 -12.10 15.28
N LYS A 35 5.82 -10.91 14.70
CA LYS A 35 5.76 -10.72 13.25
C LYS A 35 6.96 -9.93 12.75
N ILE A 36 7.39 -10.27 11.55
CA ILE A 36 8.38 -9.47 10.80
C ILE A 36 7.59 -8.41 10.04
N LEU A 37 7.91 -7.13 10.30
CA LEU A 37 7.34 -6.00 9.60
C LEU A 37 8.38 -5.44 8.61
N ARG A 38 7.93 -5.03 7.44
CA ARG A 38 8.77 -4.32 6.48
C ARG A 38 9.07 -2.93 7.01
N GLY A 39 10.31 -2.50 6.82
CA GLY A 39 10.72 -1.14 7.13
C GLY A 39 10.17 -0.14 6.11
N ILE A 40 10.46 1.12 6.39
CA ILE A 40 10.08 2.23 5.52
C ILE A 40 11.06 2.29 4.35
N SER A 41 10.53 2.21 3.13
CA SER A 41 11.32 2.36 1.89
C SER A 41 10.48 2.93 0.74
N ILE A 42 11.15 3.34 -0.33
CA ILE A 42 10.46 3.85 -1.54
C ILE A 42 9.52 2.79 -2.08
N ASN A 43 8.33 3.21 -2.50
CA ASN A 43 7.17 2.43 -2.95
C ASN A 43 6.34 1.75 -1.87
N GLU A 44 6.76 1.72 -0.61
CA GLU A 44 5.95 1.21 0.50
C GLU A 44 4.80 2.17 0.84
N PHE A 45 3.74 1.58 1.43
CA PHE A 45 2.60 2.33 1.93
C PHE A 45 2.77 2.63 3.41
N VAL A 46 2.24 3.78 3.83
CA VAL A 46 2.19 4.20 5.22
C VAL A 46 0.83 4.82 5.55
N LEU A 47 0.50 4.87 6.83
CA LEU A 47 -0.70 5.53 7.32
C LEU A 47 -0.34 6.81 8.04
N ILE A 48 -1.11 7.87 7.81
CA ILE A 48 -1.07 9.09 8.60
C ILE A 48 -2.38 9.15 9.37
N LYS A 49 -2.29 9.18 10.70
CA LYS A 49 -3.46 9.22 11.58
C LYS A 49 -4.01 10.64 11.67
N LYS A 50 -5.28 10.82 11.31
CA LYS A 50 -6.00 12.07 11.44
C LYS A 50 -7.37 11.85 12.07
N GLY A 51 -7.45 11.95 13.39
CA GLY A 51 -8.69 11.67 14.11
C GLY A 51 -9.18 10.25 13.86
N TYR A 52 -10.39 10.11 13.29
CA TYR A 52 -10.99 8.81 12.96
C TYR A 52 -10.64 8.30 11.55
N HIS A 53 -9.84 9.04 10.80
CA HIS A 53 -9.46 8.67 9.44
C HIS A 53 -7.98 8.33 9.35
N ASP A 54 -7.70 7.24 8.68
CA ASP A 54 -6.33 6.85 8.34
C ASP A 54 -6.06 7.27 6.90
N ILE A 55 -5.22 8.28 6.69
CA ILE A 55 -4.80 8.71 5.36
C ILE A 55 -3.71 7.77 4.87
N VAL A 56 -3.84 7.29 3.64
CA VAL A 56 -2.86 6.39 3.00
C VAL A 56 -1.92 7.23 2.15
N GLY A 57 -0.64 7.14 2.45
CA GLY A 57 0.45 7.68 1.65
C GLY A 57 1.31 6.58 1.03
N LYS A 58 1.84 6.84 -0.16
CA LYS A 58 2.86 6.01 -0.79
C LYS A 58 4.18 6.78 -0.79
N ILE A 59 5.25 6.15 -0.35
CA ILE A 59 6.59 6.75 -0.30
C ILE A 59 7.12 6.85 -1.72
N ILE A 60 7.49 8.07 -2.13
CA ILE A 60 8.02 8.38 -3.46
C ILE A 60 9.47 8.84 -3.44
N GLY A 61 9.97 9.22 -2.27
CA GLY A 61 11.34 9.71 -2.10
C GLY A 61 11.81 9.59 -0.66
N GLU A 62 13.13 9.64 -0.51
CA GLU A 62 13.81 9.54 0.78
C GLU A 62 15.02 10.46 0.77
N GLU A 63 15.29 11.11 1.92
CA GLU A 63 16.42 12.01 2.12
C GLU A 63 16.99 11.83 3.53
N ILE A 64 18.30 11.86 3.63
CA ILE A 64 19.02 11.91 4.91
C ILE A 64 19.69 13.27 5.04
N VAL A 65 19.42 13.97 6.14
CA VAL A 65 20.01 15.26 6.45
C VAL A 65 20.96 15.12 7.65
N GLU A 66 22.22 15.53 7.48
CA GLU A 66 23.18 15.57 8.57
C GLU A 66 22.97 16.83 9.42
N ASN A 67 22.71 16.63 10.71
CA ASN A 67 22.65 17.71 11.68
C ASN A 67 23.92 17.75 12.50
N ILE A 68 24.71 18.80 12.36
CA ILE A 68 25.89 19.04 13.16
C ILE A 68 25.47 19.85 14.38
N ASN A 69 25.37 19.21 15.55
CA ASN A 69 25.21 19.92 16.82
C ASN A 69 26.59 20.32 17.33
N ILE A 70 26.97 21.56 17.14
CA ILE A 70 28.16 22.15 17.78
C ILE A 70 27.79 22.45 19.24
N ARG A 71 28.10 21.53 20.15
CA ARG A 71 28.20 21.83 21.58
C ARG A 71 29.64 22.18 21.87
N SER A 72 29.84 23.28 22.53
CA SER A 72 31.11 24.02 22.70
C SER A 72 32.23 23.30 23.46
N ASP A 73 32.14 22.06 23.88
CA ASP A 73 33.25 21.44 24.63
C ASP A 73 33.41 19.92 24.49
N GLU A 74 32.62 19.20 23.71
CA GLU A 74 32.80 17.74 23.55
C GLU A 74 32.38 17.25 22.15
N ILE A 75 33.27 16.44 21.57
CA ILE A 75 33.08 15.50 20.43
C ILE A 75 31.84 15.77 19.55
N GLU A 76 32.06 16.21 18.33
CA GLU A 76 31.04 16.30 17.25
C GLU A 76 30.28 14.96 17.12
N GLN A 77 29.11 14.85 17.70
CA GLN A 77 28.18 13.75 17.42
C GLN A 77 27.38 14.13 16.15
N LYS A 78 27.74 13.54 15.03
CA LYS A 78 26.95 13.61 13.80
C LYS A 78 25.63 12.93 14.03
N LYS A 79 24.54 13.67 13.95
CA LYS A 79 23.18 13.16 14.03
C LYS A 79 22.55 13.22 12.65
N TYR A 80 22.03 12.07 12.18
CA TYR A 80 21.35 11.98 10.89
C TYR A 80 19.85 11.97 11.10
N ASP A 81 19.13 12.84 10.42
CA ASP A 81 17.67 12.83 10.35
C ASP A 81 17.24 12.27 9.02
N ARG A 82 16.33 11.30 9.03
CA ARG A 82 15.75 10.67 7.84
C ARG A 82 14.38 11.24 7.56
N PHE A 83 14.17 11.67 6.33
CA PHE A 83 12.88 12.16 5.84
C PHE A 83 12.40 11.31 4.68
N VAL A 84 11.08 11.18 4.58
CA VAL A 84 10.43 10.55 3.43
C VAL A 84 9.44 11.51 2.81
N GLU A 85 9.31 11.45 1.50
CA GLU A 85 8.25 12.11 0.75
C GLU A 85 7.16 11.11 0.39
N LEU A 86 5.91 11.54 0.57
CA LEU A 86 4.72 10.72 0.38
C LEU A 86 3.78 11.40 -0.61
N ASN A 87 3.20 10.61 -1.52
CA ASN A 87 2.00 11.00 -2.25
C ASN A 87 0.77 10.40 -1.58
N ILE A 88 -0.25 11.22 -1.32
CA ILE A 88 -1.52 10.75 -0.77
C ILE A 88 -2.31 10.02 -1.85
N LEU A 89 -2.74 8.79 -1.56
CA LEU A 89 -3.52 7.94 -2.47
C LEU A 89 -5.01 7.91 -2.12
N GLY A 90 -5.33 7.99 -0.83
CA GLY A 90 -6.69 7.84 -0.36
C GLY A 90 -6.75 7.81 1.16
N TYR A 91 -7.82 7.24 1.69
CA TYR A 91 -8.03 7.14 3.14
C TYR A 91 -8.83 5.88 3.47
N PHE A 92 -8.68 5.42 4.71
CA PHE A 92 -9.56 4.43 5.29
C PHE A 92 -10.71 5.13 6.05
N PHE A 93 -11.91 4.64 5.82
CA PHE A 93 -13.07 4.92 6.66
C PHE A 93 -13.61 3.58 7.15
N GLU A 94 -13.70 3.43 8.47
CA GLU A 94 -13.90 2.12 9.11
C GLU A 94 -12.81 1.14 8.66
N SER A 95 -13.17 0.06 7.98
CA SER A 95 -12.21 -0.94 7.46
C SER A 95 -12.04 -0.91 5.95
N SER A 96 -12.64 0.07 5.26
CA SER A 96 -12.64 0.15 3.80
C SER A 96 -11.75 1.25 3.27
N PHE A 97 -10.94 0.95 2.26
CA PHE A 97 -10.11 1.94 1.56
C PHE A 97 -10.94 2.72 0.52
N TYR A 98 -10.78 4.04 0.49
CA TYR A 98 -11.36 4.95 -0.50
C TYR A 98 -10.23 5.67 -1.23
N SER A 99 -10.12 5.45 -2.54
CA SER A 99 -9.17 6.15 -3.39
C SER A 99 -9.58 7.60 -3.58
N GLY A 100 -8.59 8.47 -3.70
CA GLY A 100 -8.78 9.91 -3.88
C GLY A 100 -8.58 10.71 -2.59
N ILE A 101 -8.31 12.01 -2.76
CA ILE A 101 -7.91 12.89 -1.67
C ILE A 101 -9.14 13.62 -1.14
N LYS A 102 -9.65 13.17 -0.02
CA LYS A 102 -10.72 13.83 0.73
C LYS A 102 -10.18 14.53 1.97
N PHE A 103 -9.15 13.99 2.57
CA PHE A 103 -8.52 14.52 3.77
C PHE A 103 -7.04 14.78 3.51
N LEU A 104 -6.55 15.88 4.04
CA LEU A 104 -5.13 16.20 4.08
C LEU A 104 -4.64 16.09 5.52
N PRO A 105 -3.42 15.59 5.76
CA PRO A 105 -2.85 15.56 7.09
C PRO A 105 -2.56 16.97 7.60
N MET A 106 -2.19 17.05 8.86
CA MET A 106 -1.64 18.25 9.50
C MET A 106 -0.18 18.01 9.88
N ILE A 107 0.56 19.10 10.07
CA ILE A 107 1.90 19.03 10.66
C ILE A 107 1.79 18.39 12.05
N ASN A 108 2.73 17.50 12.39
CA ASN A 108 2.78 16.66 13.58
C ASN A 108 1.79 15.48 13.61
N ASP A 109 0.94 15.27 12.60
CA ASP A 109 0.20 14.02 12.50
C ASP A 109 1.17 12.83 12.47
N SER A 110 0.83 11.77 13.20
CA SER A 110 1.70 10.59 13.34
C SER A 110 1.68 9.71 12.10
N LEU A 111 2.87 9.25 11.71
CA LEU A 111 3.08 8.28 10.63
C LEU A 111 3.19 6.88 11.24
N HIS A 112 2.48 5.92 10.64
CA HIS A 112 2.39 4.56 11.12
C HIS A 112 2.71 3.55 10.01
N LEU A 113 3.27 2.40 10.40
CA LEU A 113 3.35 1.25 9.49
C LEU A 113 1.94 0.73 9.18
N ILE A 114 1.77 0.31 7.94
CA ILE A 114 0.52 -0.27 7.47
C ILE A 114 0.57 -1.80 7.59
N SER A 115 -0.54 -2.43 7.95
CA SER A 115 -0.63 -3.89 8.01
C SER A 115 -0.92 -4.50 6.63
N ASP A 116 -0.54 -5.78 6.44
CA ASP A 116 -0.79 -6.51 5.19
C ASP A 116 -2.29 -6.61 4.88
N GLU A 117 -3.15 -6.67 5.91
CA GLU A 117 -4.60 -6.68 5.75
C GLU A 117 -5.09 -5.36 5.11
N LYS A 118 -4.56 -4.21 5.57
CA LYS A 118 -4.89 -2.90 4.99
C LYS A 118 -4.30 -2.73 3.59
N ILE A 119 -3.09 -3.23 3.34
CA ILE A 119 -2.52 -3.23 1.99
C ILE A 119 -3.39 -4.05 1.05
N SER A 120 -3.84 -5.24 1.47
CA SER A 120 -4.75 -6.07 0.69
C SER A 120 -6.06 -5.33 0.37
N GLU A 121 -6.58 -4.50 1.28
CA GLU A 121 -7.77 -3.69 1.06
C GLU A 121 -7.54 -2.58 0.02
N ILE A 122 -6.33 -1.98 -0.02
CA ILE A 122 -5.97 -0.99 -1.05
C ILE A 122 -6.04 -1.60 -2.44
N TYR A 123 -5.65 -2.87 -2.61
CA TYR A 123 -5.68 -3.58 -3.89
C TYR A 123 -7.05 -4.16 -4.26
N LYS A 124 -8.07 -4.01 -3.43
CA LYS A 124 -9.44 -4.45 -3.78
C LYS A 124 -10.07 -3.50 -4.79
N PHE A 125 -10.35 -4.00 -5.98
CA PHE A 125 -10.98 -3.24 -7.06
C PHE A 125 -12.43 -2.85 -6.80
N SER A 126 -13.13 -3.50 -5.86
CA SER A 126 -14.53 -3.18 -5.58
C SER A 126 -14.93 -3.59 -4.18
N LYS A 127 -15.60 -2.68 -3.48
CA LYS A 127 -16.01 -2.82 -2.08
C LYS A 127 -17.31 -3.63 -1.88
N ASN A 128 -18.17 -3.70 -2.89
CA ASN A 128 -19.54 -4.20 -2.78
C ASN A 128 -19.96 -5.16 -3.88
N THR A 129 -19.04 -5.87 -4.52
CA THR A 129 -19.46 -6.82 -5.54
C THR A 129 -19.73 -8.18 -4.91
N LYS A 130 -20.99 -8.65 -5.05
CA LYS A 130 -21.35 -10.07 -4.91
C LYS A 130 -20.79 -10.89 -6.09
N ALA A 131 -20.14 -10.24 -7.04
CA ALA A 131 -19.54 -10.89 -8.19
C ALA A 131 -18.35 -11.74 -7.77
N PRO A 132 -18.20 -12.93 -8.34
CA PRO A 132 -17.02 -13.75 -8.13
C PRO A 132 -15.75 -13.01 -8.56
N LEU A 133 -14.66 -13.28 -7.85
CA LEU A 133 -13.36 -12.68 -8.13
C LEU A 133 -12.49 -13.66 -8.89
N ILE A 134 -11.71 -13.18 -9.84
CA ILE A 134 -10.64 -13.94 -10.49
C ILE A 134 -9.28 -13.38 -10.07
N ASN A 135 -8.36 -14.27 -9.78
CA ASN A 135 -6.97 -13.91 -9.52
C ASN A 135 -6.23 -13.70 -10.83
N ILE A 136 -5.65 -12.51 -11.02
CA ILE A 136 -4.87 -12.17 -12.22
C ILE A 136 -3.37 -12.22 -12.00
N GLY A 137 -2.92 -12.29 -10.76
CA GLY A 137 -1.50 -12.31 -10.41
C GLY A 137 -1.26 -11.91 -8.97
N LYS A 138 -0.02 -11.50 -8.69
CA LYS A 138 0.41 -10.93 -7.43
C LYS A 138 1.05 -9.57 -7.68
N SER A 139 0.94 -8.65 -6.70
CA SER A 139 1.74 -7.43 -6.73
C SER A 139 3.23 -7.80 -6.66
N MET A 140 4.09 -7.01 -7.30
CA MET A 140 5.53 -7.31 -7.32
C MET A 140 6.21 -7.04 -5.97
N LEU A 141 5.73 -6.05 -5.24
CA LEU A 141 6.38 -5.57 -4.03
C LEU A 141 5.85 -6.32 -2.78
N GLU A 142 4.54 -6.40 -2.65
CA GLU A 142 3.90 -6.97 -1.45
C GLU A 142 3.60 -8.47 -1.60
N GLU A 143 3.78 -9.02 -2.80
CA GLU A 143 3.43 -10.42 -3.15
C GLU A 143 1.97 -10.81 -2.87
N LEU A 144 1.11 -9.81 -2.70
CA LEU A 144 -0.31 -9.98 -2.43
C LEU A 144 -1.09 -10.36 -3.69
N PRO A 145 -2.09 -11.25 -3.60
CA PRO A 145 -2.90 -11.64 -4.75
C PRO A 145 -3.78 -10.46 -5.21
N ILE A 146 -3.75 -10.17 -6.51
CA ILE A 146 -4.61 -9.17 -7.14
C ILE A 146 -5.85 -9.88 -7.68
N ASN A 147 -7.00 -9.57 -7.07
CA ASN A 147 -8.28 -10.17 -7.41
C ASN A 147 -9.20 -9.11 -8.03
N ILE A 148 -9.77 -9.42 -9.20
CA ILE A 148 -10.66 -8.53 -9.94
C ILE A 148 -12.04 -9.17 -10.07
N PRO A 149 -13.15 -8.41 -9.86
CA PRO A 149 -14.49 -8.92 -10.05
C PRO A 149 -14.76 -9.19 -11.54
N ILE A 150 -15.34 -10.35 -11.85
CA ILE A 150 -15.59 -10.76 -13.24
C ILE A 150 -16.48 -9.77 -14.01
N ASN A 151 -17.46 -9.18 -13.32
CA ASN A 151 -18.37 -8.20 -13.93
C ASN A 151 -17.65 -6.93 -14.40
N GLY A 152 -16.54 -6.55 -13.75
CA GLY A 152 -15.74 -5.39 -14.15
C GLY A 152 -14.92 -5.62 -15.40
N ILE A 153 -14.69 -6.88 -15.79
CA ILE A 153 -13.89 -7.24 -16.95
C ILE A 153 -14.76 -7.77 -18.08
N PHE A 154 -15.58 -8.79 -17.84
CA PHE A 154 -16.25 -9.54 -18.91
C PHE A 154 -17.62 -8.97 -19.33
N ASN A 155 -18.13 -7.96 -18.62
CA ASN A 155 -19.36 -7.25 -19.01
C ASN A 155 -19.09 -5.97 -19.82
N SER A 156 -17.84 -5.70 -20.17
CA SER A 156 -17.43 -4.49 -20.88
C SER A 156 -16.29 -4.79 -21.86
N HIS A 157 -15.95 -3.81 -22.70
CA HIS A 157 -14.80 -3.93 -23.60
C HIS A 157 -13.50 -3.89 -22.80
N ILE A 158 -12.59 -4.81 -23.12
CA ILE A 158 -11.25 -4.88 -22.52
C ILE A 158 -10.23 -4.47 -23.57
N GLY A 159 -9.39 -3.49 -23.25
CA GLY A 159 -8.22 -3.12 -24.04
C GLY A 159 -6.93 -3.49 -23.32
N ILE A 160 -6.07 -4.31 -23.94
CA ILE A 160 -4.74 -4.64 -23.44
C ILE A 160 -3.71 -3.98 -24.32
N PHE A 161 -3.02 -2.98 -23.80
CA PHE A 161 -2.05 -2.17 -24.54
C PHE A 161 -0.62 -2.50 -24.08
N GLY A 162 0.33 -2.45 -25.00
CA GLY A 162 1.74 -2.67 -24.72
C GLY A 162 2.54 -2.95 -25.99
N ASN A 163 3.86 -2.86 -25.92
CA ASN A 163 4.76 -3.15 -27.04
C ASN A 163 4.81 -4.64 -27.38
N THR A 164 5.39 -5.00 -28.52
CA THR A 164 5.66 -6.39 -28.89
C THR A 164 6.52 -7.05 -27.81
N GLY A 165 6.15 -8.25 -27.40
CA GLY A 165 6.87 -8.96 -26.31
C GLY A 165 6.48 -8.58 -24.88
N SER A 166 5.62 -7.58 -24.66
CA SER A 166 5.19 -7.13 -23.31
C SER A 166 4.24 -8.09 -22.58
N GLY A 167 3.89 -9.23 -23.16
CA GLY A 167 3.02 -10.23 -22.53
C GLY A 167 1.52 -10.02 -22.71
N LYS A 168 1.07 -9.18 -23.67
CA LYS A 168 -0.37 -8.93 -23.94
C LYS A 168 -1.19 -10.20 -24.11
N SER A 169 -0.73 -11.09 -24.98
CA SER A 169 -1.42 -12.36 -25.25
C SER A 169 -1.43 -13.28 -24.03
N ASN A 170 -0.36 -13.26 -23.24
CA ASN A 170 -0.27 -14.04 -22.00
C ASN A 170 -1.24 -13.50 -20.94
N THR A 171 -1.37 -12.17 -20.82
CA THR A 171 -2.35 -11.53 -19.93
C THR A 171 -3.77 -11.92 -20.32
N LEU A 172 -4.10 -11.87 -21.62
CA LEU A 172 -5.42 -12.26 -22.12
C LEU A 172 -5.71 -13.74 -21.82
N ALA A 173 -4.76 -14.63 -22.14
CA ALA A 173 -4.88 -16.06 -21.85
C ALA A 173 -5.08 -16.32 -20.35
N LYS A 174 -4.35 -15.62 -19.48
CA LYS A 174 -4.50 -15.73 -18.03
C LYS A 174 -5.89 -15.33 -17.54
N LEU A 175 -6.45 -14.24 -18.07
CA LEU A 175 -7.80 -13.78 -17.72
C LEU A 175 -8.86 -14.85 -18.08
N TYR A 176 -8.84 -15.37 -19.30
CA TYR A 176 -9.79 -16.41 -19.72
C TYR A 176 -9.59 -17.73 -18.95
N HIS A 177 -8.35 -18.15 -18.74
CA HIS A 177 -8.06 -19.36 -17.96
C HIS A 177 -8.59 -19.24 -16.52
N SER A 178 -8.41 -18.08 -15.90
CA SER A 178 -8.92 -17.82 -14.54
C SER A 178 -10.45 -17.83 -14.50
N LEU A 179 -11.12 -17.32 -15.52
CA LEU A 179 -12.58 -17.36 -15.66
C LEU A 179 -13.09 -18.80 -15.82
N ILE A 180 -12.49 -19.59 -16.72
CA ILE A 180 -12.88 -20.98 -16.97
C ILE A 180 -12.74 -21.81 -15.68
N ASN A 181 -11.62 -21.67 -14.97
CA ASN A 181 -11.40 -22.37 -13.70
C ASN A 181 -12.47 -22.01 -12.65
N LEU A 182 -12.88 -20.75 -12.58
CA LEU A 182 -13.93 -20.31 -11.66
C LEU A 182 -15.27 -20.98 -11.99
N ILE A 183 -15.66 -21.03 -13.28
CA ILE A 183 -16.91 -21.65 -13.73
C ILE A 183 -16.90 -23.14 -13.45
N THR A 184 -15.84 -23.84 -13.85
CA THR A 184 -15.69 -25.30 -13.63
C THR A 184 -15.71 -25.67 -12.14
N THR A 185 -15.11 -24.83 -11.29
CA THR A 185 -15.14 -25.07 -9.85
C THR A 185 -16.55 -24.92 -9.28
N LYS A 186 -17.34 -23.95 -9.74
CA LYS A 186 -18.72 -23.77 -9.31
C LYS A 186 -19.62 -24.93 -9.74
N GLU A 187 -19.49 -25.42 -10.97
CA GLU A 187 -20.24 -26.57 -11.46
C GLU A 187 -19.96 -27.84 -10.64
N ARG A 188 -18.68 -28.08 -10.28
CA ARG A 188 -18.30 -29.22 -9.43
C ARG A 188 -18.85 -29.14 -8.00
N VAL A 189 -19.04 -27.94 -7.46
CA VAL A 189 -19.64 -27.75 -6.13
C VAL A 189 -21.14 -28.05 -6.18
N ILE A 190 -21.84 -27.57 -7.20
CA ILE A 190 -23.27 -27.81 -7.39
C ILE A 190 -23.55 -29.30 -7.61
N SER A 191 -22.74 -29.99 -8.43
CA SER A 191 -22.90 -31.43 -8.71
C SER A 191 -22.63 -32.36 -7.51
N LYS A 192 -21.93 -31.87 -6.48
CA LYS A 192 -21.67 -32.62 -5.23
C LYS A 192 -22.69 -32.36 -4.14
N SER A 193 -23.53 -31.35 -4.31
CA SER A 193 -24.59 -30.97 -3.35
C SER A 193 -25.99 -31.44 -3.79
N SER A 194 -26.08 -32.12 -4.93
CA SER A 194 -27.25 -32.83 -5.44
C SER A 194 -27.10 -34.33 -5.24
#